data_73330ba6c367f87e0f837e7b39c5ab71
#
_entry.id   73330ba6c367f87e0f837e7b39c5ab71
#
_cell.length_a   1.000
_cell.length_b   1.000
_cell.length_c   1.000
_cell.angle_alpha   90.00
_cell.angle_beta   90.00
_cell.angle_gamma   90.00
#
_symmetry.space_group_name_H-M   'P 1'
#
loop_
_entity.id
_entity.type
_entity.pdbx_description
1 polymer ?
#
loop_
_entity_poly.entity_id
_entity_poly.type
_entity_poly.pdbx_seq_one_letter_code
_entity_poly.pdbx_strand_id
1 'polypeptide(L)'
;MNDSVEIRSLQKLRKRDIAALSDVLIDCVEGGASVSFMLPLSQEKAQAYWRRMAASAARGERIIFLAEDAAGTLVGTVQLVLDVPENQPHRAEVAKMLVHRRARRQGVGAALLSAVERAALAAHRTLLVLDTVTGDDGFRLYSRHGWQRCGEIPGYALWPDGRLCSTTVFYKQLPSA
;
A
#
# COMPACT_ATOMS: atom_id res chain seq x y z
N MET A 1 -19.97 16.93 5.23
CA MET A 1 -18.85 17.63 4.55
C MET A 1 -17.90 16.52 4.09
N ASN A 2 -17.68 16.42 2.79
CA ASN A 2 -16.75 15.42 2.24
C ASN A 2 -15.34 15.98 2.47
N ASP A 3 -14.69 15.58 3.56
CA ASP A 3 -13.29 15.94 3.78
C ASP A 3 -12.47 15.23 2.70
N SER A 4 -12.22 15.95 1.61
CA SER A 4 -11.50 15.40 0.46
C SER A 4 -10.05 15.14 0.87
N VAL A 5 -9.69 13.86 0.86
CA VAL A 5 -8.28 13.43 1.03
C VAL A 5 -7.49 13.86 -0.19
N GLU A 6 -6.37 14.54 0.01
CA GLU A 6 -5.42 14.86 -1.05
C GLU A 6 -4.43 13.72 -1.24
N ILE A 7 -4.30 13.25 -2.50
CA ILE A 7 -3.33 12.21 -2.85
C ILE A 7 -2.17 12.84 -3.63
N ARG A 8 -0.98 12.69 -3.10
CA ARG A 8 0.26 13.08 -3.81
C ARG A 8 1.20 11.89 -3.99
N SER A 9 1.90 11.84 -5.10
CA SER A 9 2.94 10.85 -5.36
C SER A 9 4.33 11.46 -5.18
N LEU A 10 5.25 10.70 -4.61
CA LEU A 10 6.62 11.16 -4.38
C LEU A 10 7.65 10.17 -4.94
N GLN A 11 8.60 10.70 -5.70
CA GLN A 11 9.84 10.00 -6.05
C GLN A 11 10.99 10.33 -5.07
N LYS A 12 10.88 11.43 -4.34
CA LYS A 12 11.84 11.82 -3.30
C LYS A 12 11.11 12.15 -2.01
N LEU A 13 11.35 11.35 -0.98
CA LEU A 13 10.79 11.56 0.35
C LEU A 13 11.72 12.45 1.18
N ARG A 14 11.14 13.42 1.89
CA ARG A 14 11.83 14.25 2.87
C ARG A 14 11.85 13.56 4.24
N LYS A 15 12.68 13.99 5.16
CA LYS A 15 12.73 13.45 6.53
C LYS A 15 11.37 13.46 7.22
N ARG A 16 10.58 14.53 7.02
CA ARG A 16 9.22 14.63 7.57
C ARG A 16 8.25 13.58 7.00
N ASP A 17 8.39 13.27 5.70
CA ASP A 17 7.54 12.26 5.06
C ASP A 17 7.86 10.86 5.61
N ILE A 18 9.14 10.57 5.86
CA ILE A 18 9.59 9.30 6.47
C ILE A 18 9.05 9.16 7.90
N ALA A 19 9.08 10.23 8.70
CA ALA A 19 8.53 10.21 10.05
C ALA A 19 7.02 9.93 10.04
N ALA A 20 6.26 10.69 9.26
CA ALA A 20 4.81 10.54 9.15
C ALA A 20 4.39 9.17 8.60
N LEU A 21 5.12 8.64 7.59
CA LEU A 21 4.91 7.27 7.08
C LEU A 21 5.19 6.21 8.14
N SER A 22 6.18 6.45 9.00
CA SER A 22 6.49 5.53 10.11
C SER A 22 5.38 5.49 11.14
N ASP A 23 4.79 6.64 11.45
CA ASP A 23 3.65 6.72 12.39
C ASP A 23 2.44 5.97 11.84
N VAL A 24 2.12 6.11 10.54
CA VAL A 24 1.03 5.35 9.89
C VAL A 24 1.33 3.84 9.90
N LEU A 25 2.56 3.43 9.62
CA LEU A 25 2.94 2.02 9.64
C LEU A 25 2.80 1.41 11.04
N ILE A 26 3.32 2.10 12.07
CA ILE A 26 3.24 1.66 13.46
C ILE A 26 1.77 1.56 13.89
N ASP A 27 0.96 2.58 13.63
CA ASP A 27 -0.48 2.56 13.93
C ASP A 27 -1.17 1.35 13.30
N CYS A 28 -0.88 1.05 12.04
CA CYS A 28 -1.47 -0.11 11.36
C CYS A 28 -1.06 -1.44 12.00
N VAL A 29 0.23 -1.61 12.34
CA VAL A 29 0.75 -2.83 12.97
C VAL A 29 0.19 -3.00 14.38
N GLU A 30 0.15 -1.94 15.18
CA GLU A 30 -0.49 -1.93 16.51
C GLU A 30 -2.00 -2.22 16.42
N GLY A 31 -2.63 -1.80 15.33
CA GLY A 31 -4.02 -2.11 15.01
C GLY A 31 -4.24 -3.54 14.47
N GLY A 32 -3.20 -4.38 14.46
CA GLY A 32 -3.28 -5.78 14.07
C GLY A 32 -3.11 -6.05 12.58
N ALA A 33 -2.69 -5.08 11.75
CA ALA A 33 -2.49 -5.32 10.33
C ALA A 33 -1.24 -6.18 10.06
N SER A 34 -1.40 -7.30 9.35
CA SER A 34 -0.29 -8.14 8.89
C SER A 34 0.32 -7.54 7.61
N VAL A 35 1.35 -6.73 7.78
CA VAL A 35 1.99 -5.95 6.71
C VAL A 35 3.52 -6.09 6.72
N SER A 36 3.99 -7.31 6.98
CA SER A 36 5.40 -7.70 7.03
C SER A 36 6.14 -7.25 8.29
N PHE A 37 5.44 -6.89 9.35
CA PHE A 37 6.04 -6.46 10.62
C PHE A 37 5.39 -7.15 11.81
N MET A 38 6.19 -7.41 12.83
CA MET A 38 5.76 -8.01 14.10
C MET A 38 5.77 -6.96 15.21
N LEU A 39 4.96 -7.17 16.24
CA LEU A 39 4.99 -6.39 17.47
C LEU A 39 6.14 -6.83 18.40
N PRO A 40 6.77 -5.90 19.12
CA PRO A 40 6.63 -4.44 19.00
C PRO A 40 7.36 -3.89 17.74
N LEU A 41 6.78 -2.91 17.08
CA LEU A 41 7.44 -2.20 15.97
C LEU A 41 8.00 -0.87 16.47
N SER A 42 9.32 -0.77 16.55
CA SER A 42 9.97 0.48 16.96
C SER A 42 9.96 1.53 15.85
N GLN A 43 10.00 2.80 16.26
CA GLN A 43 10.12 3.95 15.35
C GLN A 43 11.37 3.85 14.46
N GLU A 44 12.49 3.41 15.05
CA GLU A 44 13.74 3.21 14.30
C GLU A 44 13.59 2.19 13.17
N LYS A 45 12.98 1.04 13.47
CA LYS A 45 12.74 -0.04 12.47
C LYS A 45 11.79 0.42 11.36
N ALA A 46 10.73 1.13 11.71
CA ALA A 46 9.78 1.71 10.74
C ALA A 46 10.48 2.74 9.85
N GLN A 47 11.25 3.67 10.40
CA GLN A 47 12.01 4.65 9.64
C GLN A 47 13.08 4.00 8.75
N ALA A 48 13.77 2.96 9.23
CA ALA A 48 14.75 2.22 8.42
C ALA A 48 14.08 1.59 7.18
N TYR A 49 12.90 1.02 7.35
CA TYR A 49 12.10 0.51 6.23
C TYR A 49 11.80 1.63 5.22
N TRP A 50 11.24 2.77 5.66
CA TRP A 50 10.86 3.85 4.77
C TRP A 50 12.05 4.53 4.09
N ARG A 51 13.23 4.59 4.74
CA ARG A 51 14.47 5.07 4.08
C ARG A 51 14.85 4.16 2.90
N ARG A 52 14.73 2.82 3.05
CA ARG A 52 14.98 1.89 1.94
C ARG A 52 13.95 2.08 0.81
N MET A 53 12.68 2.27 1.15
CA MET A 53 11.63 2.53 0.14
C MET A 53 11.86 3.86 -0.57
N ALA A 54 12.28 4.89 0.14
CA ALA A 54 12.65 6.19 -0.42
C ALA A 54 13.83 6.08 -1.40
N ALA A 55 14.87 5.31 -1.06
CA ALA A 55 15.99 5.05 -1.96
C ALA A 55 15.55 4.30 -3.23
N SER A 56 14.68 3.32 -3.09
CA SER A 56 14.10 2.57 -4.22
C SER A 56 13.24 3.49 -5.12
N ALA A 57 12.42 4.36 -4.52
CA ALA A 57 11.62 5.33 -5.27
C ALA A 57 12.50 6.34 -6.04
N ALA A 58 13.60 6.78 -5.43
CA ALA A 58 14.56 7.68 -6.08
C ALA A 58 15.26 7.05 -7.30
N ARG A 59 15.36 5.73 -7.36
CA ARG A 59 15.86 4.98 -8.54
C ARG A 59 14.78 4.68 -9.58
N GLY A 60 13.52 5.10 -9.35
CA GLY A 60 12.40 4.81 -10.24
C GLY A 60 11.82 3.39 -10.14
N GLU A 61 12.26 2.60 -9.16
CA GLU A 61 11.82 1.22 -8.94
C GLU A 61 10.40 1.13 -8.37
N ARG A 62 9.90 2.23 -7.79
CA ARG A 62 8.54 2.36 -7.25
C ARG A 62 8.05 3.79 -7.19
N ILE A 63 6.74 3.93 -7.07
CA ILE A 63 6.08 5.21 -6.75
C ILE A 63 5.43 5.05 -5.38
N ILE A 64 5.63 6.02 -4.48
CA ILE A 64 5.01 6.06 -3.16
C ILE A 64 3.93 7.13 -3.16
N PHE A 65 2.70 6.74 -2.85
CA PHE A 65 1.56 7.64 -2.73
C PHE A 65 1.27 7.94 -1.27
N LEU A 66 0.97 9.18 -0.99
CA LEU A 66 0.65 9.70 0.33
C LEU A 66 -0.76 10.29 0.29
N ALA A 67 -1.58 9.93 1.28
CA ALA A 67 -2.91 10.49 1.48
C ALA A 67 -2.86 11.43 2.69
N GLU A 68 -3.17 12.71 2.48
CA GLU A 68 -3.22 13.73 3.51
C GLU A 68 -4.68 14.17 3.75
N ASP A 69 -5.05 14.35 5.01
CA ASP A 69 -6.35 14.89 5.39
C ASP A 69 -6.41 16.41 5.16
N ALA A 70 -7.57 17.02 5.42
CA ALA A 70 -7.77 18.47 5.23
C ALA A 70 -6.83 19.35 6.08
N ALA A 71 -6.26 18.81 7.15
CA ALA A 71 -5.25 19.49 7.97
C ALA A 71 -3.82 19.28 7.44
N GLY A 72 -3.63 18.57 6.32
CA GLY A 72 -2.32 18.23 5.76
C GLY A 72 -1.58 17.16 6.54
N THR A 73 -2.31 16.39 7.38
CA THR A 73 -1.70 15.29 8.12
C THR A 73 -1.77 14.00 7.31
N LEU A 74 -0.65 13.28 7.23
CA LEU A 74 -0.61 11.99 6.56
C LEU A 74 -1.50 10.97 7.27
N VAL A 75 -2.40 10.37 6.52
CA VAL A 75 -3.37 9.38 7.02
C VAL A 75 -3.36 8.06 6.26
N GLY A 76 -2.63 7.98 5.16
CA GLY A 76 -2.54 6.74 4.39
C GLY A 76 -1.42 6.75 3.37
N THR A 77 -1.09 5.57 2.86
CA THR A 77 -0.08 5.37 1.82
C THR A 77 -0.34 4.09 1.04
N VAL A 78 0.20 4.03 -0.17
CA VAL A 78 0.31 2.81 -0.98
C VAL A 78 1.53 2.93 -1.88
N GLN A 79 2.09 1.81 -2.29
CA GLN A 79 3.22 1.75 -3.20
C GLN A 79 2.82 1.05 -4.50
N LEU A 80 3.27 1.58 -5.63
CA LEU A 80 3.28 0.91 -6.93
C LEU A 80 4.72 0.48 -7.23
N VAL A 81 4.99 -0.81 -7.21
CA VAL A 81 6.32 -1.38 -7.48
C VAL A 81 6.44 -1.64 -8.96
N LEU A 82 7.44 -1.01 -9.59
CA LEU A 82 7.71 -1.07 -11.03
C LEU A 82 8.92 -1.95 -11.36
N ASP A 83 9.74 -2.24 -10.35
CA ASP A 83 10.89 -3.16 -10.47
C ASP A 83 10.38 -4.60 -10.45
N VAL A 84 10.15 -5.12 -11.65
CA VAL A 84 9.64 -6.46 -11.93
C VAL A 84 10.59 -7.17 -12.91
N PRO A 85 10.55 -8.51 -13.02
CA PRO A 85 11.38 -9.25 -13.97
C PRO A 85 11.24 -8.73 -15.42
N GLU A 86 12.32 -8.83 -16.19
CA GLU A 86 12.43 -8.31 -17.56
C GLU A 86 11.31 -8.79 -18.49
N ASN A 87 10.85 -10.03 -18.30
CA ASN A 87 9.75 -10.61 -19.07
C ASN A 87 8.35 -10.19 -18.62
N GLN A 88 8.23 -9.25 -17.68
CA GLN A 88 6.98 -8.75 -17.11
C GLN A 88 6.85 -7.21 -17.22
N PRO A 89 7.24 -6.57 -18.34
CA PRO A 89 7.28 -5.11 -18.44
C PRO A 89 5.90 -4.44 -18.35
N HIS A 90 4.84 -5.20 -18.60
CA HIS A 90 3.45 -4.76 -18.54
C HIS A 90 2.82 -4.89 -17.13
N ARG A 91 3.53 -5.47 -16.16
CA ARG A 91 3.04 -5.75 -14.80
C ARG A 91 3.60 -4.74 -13.78
N ALA A 92 2.84 -4.50 -12.74
CA ALA A 92 3.32 -3.85 -11.51
C ALA A 92 2.68 -4.50 -10.28
N GLU A 93 3.29 -4.29 -9.11
CA GLU A 93 2.74 -4.77 -7.85
C GLU A 93 2.23 -3.60 -7.00
N VAL A 94 1.08 -3.80 -6.37
CA VAL A 94 0.56 -2.87 -5.37
C VAL A 94 0.92 -3.39 -3.99
N ALA A 95 1.61 -2.58 -3.21
CA ALA A 95 2.12 -2.99 -1.89
C ALA A 95 1.87 -1.91 -0.83
N LYS A 96 1.82 -2.34 0.43
CA LYS A 96 1.73 -1.43 1.59
C LYS A 96 0.59 -0.42 1.48
N MET A 97 -0.61 -0.92 1.16
CA MET A 97 -1.85 -0.17 1.33
C MET A 97 -2.11 -0.04 2.83
N LEU A 98 -1.83 1.13 3.37
CA LEU A 98 -1.95 1.43 4.80
C LEU A 98 -2.86 2.64 4.97
N VAL A 99 -3.82 2.53 5.89
CA VAL A 99 -4.68 3.66 6.30
C VAL A 99 -4.70 3.70 7.81
N HIS A 100 -4.26 4.83 8.37
CA HIS A 100 -4.28 5.09 9.80
C HIS A 100 -5.68 4.86 10.38
N ARG A 101 -5.80 4.21 11.55
CA ARG A 101 -7.09 3.80 12.15
C ARG A 101 -8.10 4.94 12.22
N ARG A 102 -7.66 6.18 12.54
CA ARG A 102 -8.52 7.37 12.61
C ARG A 102 -9.15 7.80 11.28
N ALA A 103 -8.59 7.39 10.14
CA ALA A 103 -9.04 7.77 8.80
C ALA A 103 -9.67 6.60 8.02
N ARG A 104 -9.87 5.44 8.67
CA ARG A 104 -10.53 4.30 8.06
C ARG A 104 -12.01 4.59 7.79
N ARG A 105 -12.56 3.93 6.76
CA ARG A 105 -13.97 4.05 6.33
C ARG A 105 -14.38 5.43 5.83
N GLN A 106 -13.40 6.28 5.49
CA GLN A 106 -13.58 7.64 4.95
C GLN A 106 -13.17 7.75 3.48
N GLY A 107 -13.06 6.63 2.75
CA GLY A 107 -12.73 6.62 1.33
C GLY A 107 -11.24 6.70 0.99
N VAL A 108 -10.34 6.85 1.98
CA VAL A 108 -8.88 6.99 1.78
C VAL A 108 -8.29 5.86 0.94
N GLY A 109 -8.63 4.60 1.26
CA GLY A 109 -8.13 3.44 0.51
C GLY A 109 -8.59 3.44 -0.95
N ALA A 110 -9.83 3.83 -1.22
CA ALA A 110 -10.37 3.95 -2.57
C ALA A 110 -9.66 5.04 -3.38
N ALA A 111 -9.40 6.20 -2.76
CA ALA A 111 -8.67 7.30 -3.38
C ALA A 111 -7.23 6.90 -3.73
N LEU A 112 -6.54 6.19 -2.82
CA LEU A 112 -5.20 5.64 -3.04
C LEU A 112 -5.19 4.63 -4.19
N LEU A 113 -6.16 3.70 -4.25
CA LEU A 113 -6.27 2.74 -5.37
C LEU A 113 -6.46 3.43 -6.71
N SER A 114 -7.36 4.42 -6.77
CA SER A 114 -7.58 5.19 -8.00
C SER A 114 -6.30 5.92 -8.46
N ALA A 115 -5.51 6.44 -7.54
CA ALA A 115 -4.24 7.09 -7.87
C ALA A 115 -3.20 6.09 -8.40
N VAL A 116 -3.10 4.91 -7.78
CA VAL A 116 -2.21 3.81 -8.22
C VAL A 116 -2.57 3.35 -9.63
N GLU A 117 -3.86 3.13 -9.91
CA GLU A 117 -4.33 2.65 -11.21
C GLU A 117 -4.01 3.66 -12.34
N ARG A 118 -4.24 4.95 -12.09
CA ARG A 118 -3.85 6.02 -13.04
C ARG A 118 -2.35 6.06 -13.28
N ALA A 119 -1.55 5.95 -12.23
CA ALA A 119 -0.09 5.97 -12.36
C ALA A 119 0.45 4.71 -13.06
N ALA A 120 -0.17 3.56 -12.83
CA ALA A 120 0.17 2.32 -13.54
C ALA A 120 -0.05 2.46 -15.05
N LEU A 121 -1.19 3.01 -15.47
CA LEU A 121 -1.46 3.29 -16.89
C LEU A 121 -0.46 4.29 -17.47
N ALA A 122 -0.13 5.36 -16.75
CA ALA A 122 0.87 6.34 -17.18
C ALA A 122 2.28 5.72 -17.30
N ALA A 123 2.56 4.65 -16.55
CA ALA A 123 3.80 3.87 -16.62
C ALA A 123 3.69 2.66 -17.59
N HIS A 124 2.67 2.60 -18.44
CA HIS A 124 2.41 1.51 -19.38
C HIS A 124 2.29 0.13 -18.69
N ARG A 125 1.74 0.10 -17.47
CA ARG A 125 1.46 -1.14 -16.74
C ARG A 125 -0.03 -1.47 -16.85
N THR A 126 -0.34 -2.56 -17.52
CA THR A 126 -1.73 -2.99 -17.79
C THR A 126 -2.21 -4.10 -16.86
N LEU A 127 -1.30 -4.72 -16.10
CA LEU A 127 -1.61 -5.76 -15.13
C LEU A 127 -1.09 -5.36 -13.76
N LEU A 128 -1.98 -5.25 -12.79
CA LEU A 128 -1.66 -5.06 -11.38
C LEU A 128 -1.87 -6.34 -10.59
N VAL A 129 -0.95 -6.64 -9.67
CA VAL A 129 -1.02 -7.81 -8.78
C VAL A 129 -0.78 -7.35 -7.34
N LEU A 130 -1.43 -7.98 -6.40
CA LEU A 130 -1.18 -7.82 -4.97
C LEU A 130 -1.57 -9.07 -4.20
N ASP A 131 -1.13 -9.15 -2.95
CA ASP A 131 -1.68 -10.06 -1.97
C ASP A 131 -2.09 -9.31 -0.71
N THR A 132 -3.07 -9.85 -0.01
CA THR A 132 -3.60 -9.29 1.24
C THR A 132 -4.13 -10.40 2.14
N VAL A 133 -4.19 -10.13 3.43
CA VAL A 133 -4.78 -11.10 4.38
C VAL A 133 -6.23 -11.42 3.99
N THR A 134 -6.55 -12.71 3.95
CA THR A 134 -7.88 -13.17 3.61
C THR A 134 -8.92 -12.66 4.61
N GLY A 135 -9.96 -11.99 4.09
CA GLY A 135 -11.10 -11.52 4.89
C GLY A 135 -10.89 -10.24 5.69
N ASP A 136 -9.74 -9.58 5.57
CA ASP A 136 -9.45 -8.31 6.23
C ASP A 136 -10.07 -7.08 5.54
N ASP A 137 -9.73 -5.88 6.00
CA ASP A 137 -10.20 -4.63 5.38
C ASP A 137 -9.64 -4.43 3.97
N GLY A 138 -8.40 -4.83 3.71
CA GLY A 138 -7.78 -4.81 2.38
C GLY A 138 -8.51 -5.75 1.41
N PHE A 139 -8.77 -6.99 1.83
CA PHE A 139 -9.54 -7.95 1.05
C PHE A 139 -10.90 -7.37 0.62
N ARG A 140 -11.63 -6.74 1.55
CA ARG A 140 -12.93 -6.10 1.25
C ARG A 140 -12.79 -4.90 0.32
N LEU A 141 -11.72 -4.11 0.48
CA LEU A 141 -11.43 -2.97 -0.38
C LEU A 141 -11.22 -3.42 -1.83
N TYR A 142 -10.32 -4.36 -2.07
CA TYR A 142 -9.99 -4.85 -3.43
C TYR A 142 -11.21 -5.51 -4.10
N SER A 143 -11.94 -6.35 -3.36
CA SER A 143 -13.15 -7.00 -3.87
C SER A 143 -14.21 -6.01 -4.37
N ARG A 144 -14.34 -4.84 -3.70
CA ARG A 144 -15.31 -3.79 -4.10
C ARG A 144 -14.83 -2.91 -5.25
N HIS A 145 -13.52 -2.90 -5.53
CA HIS A 145 -12.91 -2.04 -6.56
C HIS A 145 -12.53 -2.79 -7.84
N GLY A 146 -13.20 -3.90 -8.13
CA GLY A 146 -13.08 -4.63 -9.38
C GLY A 146 -11.80 -5.46 -9.52
N TRP A 147 -11.09 -5.74 -8.41
CA TRP A 147 -9.99 -6.67 -8.40
C TRP A 147 -10.50 -8.11 -8.41
N GLN A 148 -9.85 -8.96 -9.18
CA GLN A 148 -10.21 -10.37 -9.32
C GLN A 148 -9.38 -11.23 -8.38
N ARG A 149 -10.03 -12.13 -7.64
CA ARG A 149 -9.37 -13.10 -6.78
C ARG A 149 -8.73 -14.18 -7.62
N CYS A 150 -7.43 -14.41 -7.42
CA CYS A 150 -6.69 -15.50 -8.05
C CYS A 150 -6.77 -16.78 -7.22
N GLY A 151 -6.53 -16.67 -5.92
CA GLY A 151 -6.55 -17.80 -4.99
C GLY A 151 -6.14 -17.40 -3.59
N GLU A 152 -6.17 -18.38 -2.67
CA GLU A 152 -5.79 -18.23 -1.27
C GLU A 152 -4.65 -19.20 -0.93
N ILE A 153 -3.70 -18.75 -0.13
CA ILE A 153 -2.62 -19.56 0.43
C ILE A 153 -2.78 -19.61 1.95
N PRO A 154 -3.15 -20.76 2.53
CA PRO A 154 -3.29 -20.92 3.97
C PRO A 154 -1.96 -20.75 4.71
N GLY A 155 -1.98 -20.14 5.90
CA GLY A 155 -0.81 -20.04 6.76
C GLY A 155 0.38 -19.27 6.15
N TYR A 156 0.12 -18.38 5.21
CA TYR A 156 1.14 -17.69 4.42
C TYR A 156 2.02 -16.72 5.22
N ALA A 157 1.43 -16.05 6.20
CA ALA A 157 2.11 -15.07 7.02
C ALA A 157 1.68 -15.14 8.48
N LEU A 158 2.22 -14.25 9.29
CA LEU A 158 1.81 -14.09 10.67
C LEU A 158 1.07 -12.75 10.86
N TRP A 159 0.05 -12.77 11.69
CA TRP A 159 -0.43 -11.56 12.35
C TRP A 159 0.68 -10.97 13.20
N PRO A 160 0.65 -9.66 13.52
CA PRO A 160 1.67 -9.04 14.38
C PRO A 160 1.84 -9.71 15.75
N ASP A 161 0.83 -10.42 16.22
CA ASP A 161 0.81 -11.18 17.49
C ASP A 161 1.36 -12.62 17.40
N GLY A 162 1.78 -13.05 16.20
CA GLY A 162 2.39 -14.36 15.97
C GLY A 162 1.44 -15.47 15.50
N ARG A 163 0.14 -15.23 15.41
CA ARG A 163 -0.81 -16.22 14.86
C ARG A 163 -0.67 -16.29 13.34
N LEU A 164 -0.83 -17.48 12.77
CA LEU A 164 -0.84 -17.66 11.31
C LEU A 164 -2.05 -16.97 10.67
N CYS A 165 -1.86 -16.41 9.48
CA CYS A 165 -2.92 -15.90 8.63
C CYS A 165 -2.75 -16.35 7.18
N SER A 166 -3.89 -16.52 6.49
CA SER A 166 -3.90 -16.79 5.05
C SER A 166 -3.75 -15.50 4.27
N THR A 167 -3.20 -15.58 3.07
CA THR A 167 -3.24 -14.49 2.10
C THR A 167 -4.10 -14.84 0.90
N THR A 168 -4.76 -13.83 0.33
CA THR A 168 -5.43 -13.91 -0.96
C THR A 168 -4.69 -13.09 -1.99
N VAL A 169 -4.36 -13.72 -3.12
CA VAL A 169 -3.76 -13.05 -4.27
C VAL A 169 -4.88 -12.46 -5.13
N PHE A 170 -4.72 -11.18 -5.49
CA PHE A 170 -5.61 -10.46 -6.39
C PHE A 170 -4.84 -9.92 -7.60
N TYR A 171 -5.57 -9.77 -8.70
CA TYR A 171 -5.07 -9.05 -9.86
C TYR A 171 -6.14 -8.11 -10.42
N LYS A 172 -5.69 -7.11 -11.17
CA LYS A 172 -6.57 -6.23 -11.95
C LYS A 172 -5.96 -5.96 -13.31
N GLN A 173 -6.74 -6.26 -14.35
CA GLN A 173 -6.41 -5.87 -15.71
C GLN A 173 -6.87 -4.43 -15.92
N LEU A 174 -5.97 -3.56 -16.31
CA LEU A 174 -6.28 -2.19 -16.68
C LEU A 174 -6.48 -2.11 -18.21
N PRO A 175 -7.29 -1.16 -18.71
CA PRO A 175 -7.46 -0.97 -20.15
C PRO A 175 -6.11 -0.75 -20.84
N SER A 176 -5.88 -1.42 -21.95
CA SER A 176 -4.76 -1.04 -22.84
C SER A 176 -5.06 0.33 -23.45
N ALA A 177 -4.04 1.20 -23.47
CA ALA A 177 -4.15 2.49 -24.15
C ALA A 177 -4.34 2.30 -25.67
#